data_56995d07cd1b343d99dc0549af4497d6
#
_entry.id   56995d07cd1b343d99dc0549af4497d6
#
_cell.length_a   1.000
_cell.length_b   1.000
_cell.length_c   1.000
_cell.angle_alpha   90.00
_cell.angle_beta   90.00
_cell.angle_gamma   90.00
#
_symmetry.space_group_name_H-M   'P 1'
#
loop_
_entity.id
_entity.type
_entity.pdbx_description
1 polymer ?
#
loop_
_entity_poly.entity_id
_entity_poly.type
_entity_poly.pdbx_seq_one_letter_code
_entity_poly.pdbx_strand_id
1 'polypeptide(L)'
;MFGCANVTINANGIPYLRTNQVQVTSESVDFALGFRRIPPVGLIAVNIADAIPEGTTDTLPVRLTLNGQTRAVTYFGGEALTAADVTGTGVLVLMYDWYNGLLQLISVIPEAAAAASTEGE
;
A
#
# COMPACT_ATOMS: atom_id res chain seq x y z
N MET A 1 0.74 -20.98 18.38
CA MET A 1 0.86 -20.37 18.22
C MET A 1 0.90 -19.56 17.78
N PHE A 2 0.75 -19.55 17.53
CA PHE A 2 0.69 -18.99 17.26
C PHE A 2 0.35 -17.87 16.80
N GLY A 3 -0.43 -17.84 16.31
CA GLY A 3 -1.14 -16.69 15.86
C GLY A 3 -0.48 -15.38 16.14
N CYS A 4 0.28 -15.37 17.10
CA CYS A 4 1.01 -14.17 17.47
C CYS A 4 1.95 -13.71 16.36
N ALA A 5 2.27 -14.59 15.43
CA ALA A 5 3.12 -14.21 14.31
C ALA A 5 2.49 -13.14 13.43
N ASN A 6 1.19 -12.89 13.59
CA ASN A 6 0.52 -11.90 12.76
C ASN A 6 0.63 -10.47 13.26
N VAL A 7 1.24 -10.29 14.42
CA VAL A 7 1.42 -8.95 14.96
C VAL A 7 2.77 -8.44 14.52
N THR A 8 2.78 -7.34 13.78
CA THR A 8 4.03 -6.77 13.29
C THR A 8 3.99 -5.28 13.55
N ILE A 9 4.84 -4.81 14.45
CA ILE A 9 4.86 -3.40 14.86
C ILE A 9 6.31 -2.94 14.85
N ASN A 10 6.54 -1.79 14.23
CA ASN A 10 7.87 -1.22 14.21
C ASN A 10 8.17 -0.52 15.54
N ALA A 11 9.35 0.06 15.64
CA ALA A 11 9.81 0.65 16.89
C ALA A 11 8.96 1.79 17.37
N ASN A 12 8.19 2.43 16.49
CA ASN A 12 7.36 3.57 16.86
C ASN A 12 5.91 3.19 17.09
N GLY A 13 5.62 1.89 17.14
CA GLY A 13 4.26 1.44 17.38
C GLY A 13 3.37 1.42 16.16
N ILE A 14 3.92 1.73 15.00
CA ILE A 14 3.16 1.68 13.75
C ILE A 14 3.24 0.26 13.20
N PRO A 15 2.10 -0.38 12.90
CA PRO A 15 2.15 -1.71 12.29
C PRO A 15 2.93 -1.67 10.99
N TYR A 16 3.83 -2.62 10.84
CA TYR A 16 4.67 -2.73 9.66
C TYR A 16 4.31 -4.04 8.96
N LEU A 17 3.73 -3.93 7.77
CA LEU A 17 3.22 -5.08 7.05
C LEU A 17 4.01 -5.25 5.77
N ARG A 18 4.20 -6.50 5.38
CA ARG A 18 4.94 -6.82 4.18
C ARG A 18 4.02 -7.57 3.23
N THR A 19 4.09 -7.24 1.94
CA THR A 19 3.29 -7.95 0.95
C THR A 19 3.76 -9.40 0.81
N ASN A 20 2.80 -10.29 0.61
CA ASN A 20 3.08 -11.70 0.39
C ASN A 20 3.17 -12.03 -1.09
N GLN A 21 2.39 -11.35 -1.90
CA GLN A 21 2.40 -11.56 -3.34
C GLN A 21 1.70 -10.40 -4.03
N VAL A 22 1.94 -10.28 -5.31
CA VAL A 22 1.25 -9.32 -6.15
C VAL A 22 0.49 -10.09 -7.22
N GLN A 23 -0.74 -9.66 -7.49
CA GLN A 23 -1.56 -10.27 -8.53
C GLN A 23 -2.11 -9.16 -9.41
N VAL A 24 -1.85 -9.27 -10.71
CA VAL A 24 -2.29 -8.29 -11.68
C VAL A 24 -3.43 -8.88 -12.48
N THR A 25 -4.54 -8.16 -12.54
CA THR A 25 -5.68 -8.55 -13.34
C THR A 25 -5.91 -7.49 -14.40
N SER A 26 -6.95 -7.66 -15.21
CA SER A 26 -7.27 -6.66 -16.22
C SER A 26 -7.83 -5.39 -15.59
N GLU A 27 -8.13 -5.42 -14.29
CA GLU A 27 -8.80 -4.30 -13.63
C GLU A 27 -8.00 -3.67 -12.51
N SER A 28 -7.00 -4.35 -11.98
CA SER A 28 -6.29 -3.82 -10.81
C SER A 28 -4.99 -4.55 -10.57
N VAL A 29 -4.18 -3.96 -9.69
CA VAL A 29 -2.97 -4.58 -9.16
C VAL A 29 -3.22 -4.78 -7.68
N ASP A 30 -3.26 -6.03 -7.24
CA ASP A 30 -3.61 -6.37 -5.87
C ASP A 30 -2.40 -6.92 -5.14
N PHE A 31 -2.05 -6.27 -4.03
CA PHE A 31 -0.99 -6.77 -3.14
C PHE A 31 -1.63 -7.43 -1.95
N ALA A 32 -1.23 -8.67 -1.68
CA ALA A 32 -1.77 -9.42 -0.55
C ALA A 32 -0.90 -9.21 0.67
N LEU A 33 -1.54 -8.90 1.79
CA LEU A 33 -0.86 -8.71 3.07
C LEU A 33 -1.16 -9.84 4.05
N GLY A 34 -2.10 -10.71 3.72
CA GLY A 34 -2.45 -11.82 4.59
C GLY A 34 -3.33 -11.40 5.75
N PHE A 35 -3.29 -12.18 6.81
CA PHE A 35 -4.09 -11.90 8.00
C PHE A 35 -3.18 -11.34 9.08
N ARG A 36 -3.46 -10.12 9.52
CA ARG A 36 -2.63 -9.41 10.48
C ARG A 36 -3.51 -8.81 11.58
N ARG A 37 -2.94 -8.74 12.76
CA ARG A 37 -3.63 -8.11 13.89
C ARG A 37 -3.13 -6.70 14.03
N ILE A 38 -3.98 -5.75 13.63
CA ILE A 38 -3.65 -4.33 13.71
C ILE A 38 -4.88 -3.60 14.24
N PRO A 39 -4.67 -2.40 14.81
CA PRO A 39 -5.81 -1.59 15.22
C PRO A 39 -6.69 -1.26 14.02
N PRO A 40 -7.99 -1.05 14.22
CA PRO A 40 -8.88 -0.78 13.09
C PRO A 40 -8.69 0.60 12.49
N VAL A 41 -8.03 1.51 13.17
CA VAL A 41 -7.80 2.86 12.68
C VAL A 41 -6.39 3.28 13.06
N GLY A 42 -5.70 3.92 12.13
CA GLY A 42 -4.39 4.46 12.43
C GLY A 42 -3.47 4.38 11.23
N LEU A 43 -2.22 4.70 11.46
CA LEU A 43 -1.20 4.62 10.43
C LEU A 43 -0.69 3.20 10.32
N ILE A 44 -0.41 2.78 9.09
CA ILE A 44 0.28 1.53 8.83
C ILE A 44 1.38 1.77 7.82
N ALA A 45 2.45 1.00 7.92
CA ALA A 45 3.53 1.02 6.95
C ALA A 45 3.47 -0.28 6.17
N VAL A 46 3.44 -0.20 4.85
CA VAL A 46 3.32 -1.36 3.98
C VAL A 46 4.56 -1.45 3.12
N ASN A 47 5.31 -2.53 3.32
CA ASN A 47 6.49 -2.81 2.51
C ASN A 47 6.04 -3.55 1.26
N ILE A 48 6.15 -2.88 0.13
CA ILE A 48 5.87 -3.50 -1.17
C ILE A 48 7.10 -4.32 -1.51
N ALA A 49 7.04 -5.60 -1.17
CA ALA A 49 8.18 -6.48 -1.32
C ALA A 49 8.22 -7.17 -2.67
N ASP A 50 7.11 -7.12 -3.39
CA ASP A 50 6.98 -7.77 -4.69
C ASP A 50 6.76 -6.71 -5.76
N ALA A 51 7.70 -6.60 -6.70
CA ALA A 51 7.59 -5.60 -7.75
C ALA A 51 6.46 -5.97 -8.72
N ILE A 52 5.82 -4.95 -9.26
CA ILE A 52 4.79 -5.16 -10.26
C ILE A 52 5.44 -5.68 -11.53
N PRO A 53 4.90 -6.74 -12.14
CA PRO A 53 5.50 -7.31 -13.34
C PRO A 53 5.58 -6.32 -14.49
N GLU A 54 6.62 -6.44 -15.28
CA GLU A 54 6.76 -5.64 -16.48
C GLU A 54 5.58 -5.89 -17.41
N GLY A 55 5.21 -4.85 -18.14
CA GLY A 55 4.09 -4.95 -19.07
C GLY A 55 2.74 -4.69 -18.44
N THR A 56 2.72 -4.43 -17.14
CA THR A 56 1.48 -4.10 -16.46
C THR A 56 1.00 -2.73 -16.93
N THR A 57 -0.30 -2.62 -17.17
CA THR A 57 -0.89 -1.36 -17.59
C THR A 57 -0.74 -0.30 -16.48
N ASP A 58 -0.21 0.85 -16.84
CA ASP A 58 0.15 1.89 -15.87
C ASP A 58 -1.04 2.47 -15.12
N THR A 59 -2.21 2.45 -15.73
CA THR A 59 -3.37 3.11 -15.15
C THR A 59 -4.20 2.23 -14.23
N LEU A 60 -3.79 0.98 -14.05
CA LEU A 60 -4.53 0.08 -13.16
C LEU A 60 -4.44 0.56 -11.72
N PRO A 61 -5.57 0.59 -11.00
CA PRO A 61 -5.54 0.98 -9.60
C PRO A 61 -4.86 -0.06 -8.73
N VAL A 62 -4.19 0.40 -7.69
CA VAL A 62 -3.52 -0.46 -6.72
C VAL A 62 -4.46 -0.71 -5.55
N ARG A 63 -4.59 -1.97 -5.17
CA ARG A 63 -5.42 -2.36 -4.04
C ARG A 63 -4.61 -3.23 -3.10
N LEU A 64 -4.99 -3.19 -1.84
CA LEU A 64 -4.37 -4.04 -0.82
C LEU A 64 -5.42 -5.00 -0.29
N THR A 65 -5.03 -6.25 -0.12
CA THR A 65 -5.88 -7.27 0.47
C THR A 65 -5.35 -7.58 1.85
N LEU A 66 -6.14 -7.24 2.87
CA LEU A 66 -5.76 -7.41 4.26
C LEU A 66 -6.93 -8.02 5.00
N ASN A 67 -6.66 -9.09 5.72
CA ASN A 67 -7.67 -9.77 6.56
C ASN A 67 -8.90 -10.14 5.74
N GLY A 68 -8.67 -10.58 4.52
CA GLY A 68 -9.76 -11.05 3.66
C GLY A 68 -10.53 -9.97 2.94
N GLN A 69 -10.12 -8.71 3.07
CA GLN A 69 -10.81 -7.62 2.39
C GLN A 69 -9.85 -6.86 1.50
N THR A 70 -10.33 -6.51 0.32
CA THR A 70 -9.54 -5.79 -0.66
C THR A 70 -10.05 -4.36 -0.75
N ARG A 71 -9.12 -3.41 -0.63
CA ARG A 71 -9.46 -2.00 -0.66
C ARG A 71 -8.49 -1.24 -1.51
N ALA A 72 -9.02 -0.26 -2.23
CA ALA A 72 -8.20 0.59 -3.09
C ALA A 72 -7.38 1.55 -2.24
N VAL A 73 -6.15 1.80 -2.68
CA VAL A 73 -5.31 2.83 -2.07
C VAL A 73 -5.55 4.12 -2.82
N THR A 74 -5.78 5.18 -2.08
CA THR A 74 -6.11 6.47 -2.69
C THR A 74 -5.21 7.56 -2.17
N TYR A 75 -5.17 8.66 -2.92
CA TYR A 75 -4.56 9.90 -2.48
C TYR A 75 -5.57 10.76 -1.75
N PHE A 76 -5.09 11.83 -1.14
CA PHE A 76 -5.98 12.85 -0.63
C PHE A 76 -6.82 13.37 -1.79
N GLY A 77 -8.13 13.40 -1.59
CA GLY A 77 -9.04 13.79 -2.65
C GLY A 77 -9.71 12.61 -3.34
N GLY A 78 -9.24 11.39 -3.07
CA GLY A 78 -9.93 10.19 -3.53
C GLY A 78 -9.43 9.59 -4.82
N GLU A 79 -8.42 10.17 -5.45
CA GLU A 79 -7.85 9.58 -6.66
C GLU A 79 -7.13 8.28 -6.33
N ALA A 80 -7.24 7.31 -7.22
CA ALA A 80 -6.63 6.01 -7.00
C ALA A 80 -5.12 6.07 -7.22
N LEU A 81 -4.39 5.36 -6.36
CA LEU A 81 -2.99 5.07 -6.59
C LEU A 81 -2.92 4.06 -7.74
N THR A 82 -2.06 4.29 -8.71
CA THR A 82 -1.99 3.45 -9.90
C THR A 82 -0.68 2.68 -9.96
N ALA A 83 -0.64 1.71 -10.88
CA ALA A 83 0.54 0.90 -11.06
C ALA A 83 1.76 1.74 -11.41
N ALA A 84 1.58 2.82 -12.17
CA ALA A 84 2.68 3.69 -12.54
C ALA A 84 3.29 4.38 -11.32
N ASP A 85 2.49 4.58 -10.27
CA ASP A 85 2.97 5.25 -9.06
C ASP A 85 3.78 4.33 -8.16
N VAL A 86 3.68 3.02 -8.36
CA VAL A 86 4.32 2.05 -7.48
C VAL A 86 5.25 1.18 -8.32
N THR A 87 6.40 1.73 -8.68
CA THR A 87 7.38 0.99 -9.45
C THR A 87 8.48 0.54 -8.50
N GLY A 88 8.88 -0.73 -8.65
CA GLY A 88 9.90 -1.29 -7.79
C GLY A 88 9.35 -1.68 -6.44
N THR A 89 10.21 -1.64 -5.44
CA THR A 89 9.84 -2.03 -4.08
C THR A 89 10.11 -0.87 -3.12
N GLY A 90 9.51 -0.93 -1.97
CA GLY A 90 9.70 0.12 -0.98
C GLY A 90 8.57 0.14 0.02
N VAL A 91 8.55 1.17 0.85
CA VAL A 91 7.58 1.26 1.93
C VAL A 91 6.64 2.43 1.69
N LEU A 92 5.35 2.14 1.79
CA LEU A 92 4.30 3.13 1.74
C LEU A 92 3.76 3.32 3.14
N VAL A 93 3.50 4.57 3.52
CA VAL A 93 2.84 4.86 4.79
C VAL A 93 1.42 5.32 4.49
N LEU A 94 0.47 4.65 5.12
CA LEU A 94 -0.94 4.83 4.81
C LEU A 94 -1.71 5.13 6.08
N MET A 95 -2.78 5.91 5.94
CA MET A 95 -3.79 6.03 6.98
C MET A 95 -4.85 4.99 6.70
N TYR A 96 -5.14 4.18 7.69
CA TYR A 96 -6.04 3.05 7.58
C TYR A 96 -7.25 3.25 8.49
N ASP A 97 -8.43 3.13 7.92
CA ASP A 97 -9.67 3.21 8.69
C ASP A 97 -10.58 2.08 8.23
N TRP A 98 -10.61 1.02 9.02
CA TRP A 98 -11.39 -0.17 8.68
C TRP A 98 -12.88 0.13 8.58
N TYR A 99 -13.36 0.99 9.48
CA TYR A 99 -14.80 1.26 9.54
C TYR A 99 -15.31 1.97 8.30
N ASN A 100 -14.48 2.80 7.69
CA ASN A 100 -14.86 3.56 6.51
C ASN A 100 -14.24 3.02 5.24
N GLY A 101 -13.44 1.97 5.35
CA GLY A 101 -12.80 1.40 4.18
C GLY A 101 -11.72 2.27 3.58
N LEU A 102 -11.10 3.11 4.40
CA LEU A 102 -10.12 4.08 3.91
C LEU A 102 -8.72 3.49 3.91
N LEU A 103 -8.01 3.66 2.81
CA LEU A 103 -6.57 3.44 2.73
C LEU A 103 -6.01 4.63 1.96
N GLN A 104 -5.56 5.62 2.69
CA GLN A 104 -5.08 6.85 2.05
C GLN A 104 -3.58 6.96 2.20
N LEU A 105 -2.89 7.16 1.08
CA LEU A 105 -1.44 7.29 1.07
C LEU A 105 -1.03 8.59 1.74
N ILE A 106 -0.11 8.49 2.67
CA ILE A 106 0.44 9.64 3.38
C ILE A 106 1.85 9.94 2.89
N SER A 107 2.61 8.89 2.58
CA SER A 107 4.00 9.09 2.18
C SER A 107 4.07 9.65 0.76
N VAL A 108 5.21 10.25 0.43
CA VAL A 108 5.44 10.85 -0.88
C VAL A 108 5.92 9.76 -1.84
N ILE A 109 5.35 9.75 -3.03
CA ILE A 109 5.81 8.85 -4.08
C ILE A 109 7.14 9.36 -4.61
N PRO A 110 8.20 8.55 -4.64
CA PRO A 110 9.52 9.05 -5.04
C PRO A 110 9.54 9.72 -6.40
N GLU A 111 8.81 9.17 -7.36
CA GLU A 111 8.78 9.75 -8.68
C GLU A 111 8.13 11.13 -8.66
N ALA A 112 7.02 11.27 -7.93
CA ALA A 112 6.36 12.55 -7.81
C ALA A 112 7.24 13.54 -7.06
N ALA A 113 7.95 13.07 -6.04
CA ALA A 113 8.86 13.92 -5.30
C ALA A 113 9.99 14.41 -6.19
N ALA A 114 10.52 13.54 -7.03
CA ALA A 114 11.58 13.92 -7.96
C ALA A 114 11.08 14.96 -8.96
N ALA A 115 9.88 14.78 -9.46
CA ALA A 115 9.32 15.74 -10.42
C ALA A 115 9.10 17.09 -9.74
N ALA A 116 8.61 17.07 -8.53
CA ALA A 116 8.39 18.32 -7.79
C ALA A 116 9.70 19.03 -7.52
N SER A 117 10.74 18.28 -7.16
CA SER A 117 12.04 18.86 -6.94
C SER A 117 12.57 19.54 -8.18
N THR A 118 12.41 18.88 -9.30
CA THR A 118 12.89 19.43 -10.57
C THR A 118 12.21 20.75 -10.87
N GLU A 119 10.95 20.81 -10.61
CA GLU A 119 10.21 22.03 -10.90
C GLU A 119 10.53 23.14 -9.92
N GLY A 120 10.96 22.79 -8.74
CA GLY A 120 11.27 23.79 -7.73
C GLY A 120 12.54 24.57 -8.02
N GLU A 121 13.24 24.19 -9.05
CA GLU A 121 14.46 24.90 -9.42
C GLU A 121 14.17 25.98 -10.42
#